data_a3d8b2acfccc17e8cf8421a3141cc061
#
_entry.id   a3d8b2acfccc17e8cf8421a3141cc061
#
_cell.length_a   1.000
_cell.length_b   1.000
_cell.length_c   1.000
_cell.angle_alpha   90.00
_cell.angle_beta   90.00
_cell.angle_gamma   90.00
#
_symmetry.space_group_name_H-M   'P 1'
#
loop_
_entity.id
_entity.type
_entity.pdbx_description
1 polymer ?
#
loop_
_entity_poly.entity_id
_entity_poly.type
_entity_poly.pdbx_seq_one_letter_code
_entity_poly.pdbx_strand_id
1 'polypeptide(L)'
;GAQDHEAKRVFDELRAIKKVQPEAFQAAYAYAAIPARYALERRRWSEAAALTVQPTAFPWSRFQWAEAVTHFARAMGSARSGNVASSRKDIEKLESLQNSLVKAKDSYWAKQVDIQRRVASAWYLRAENKNDEALELMKSAADLEDSTDKHPVTPAPIQPARELLGEMLLELGNPAHALKEFEISHRVEPNRFRRLYGAAKASFRA
;
A
#
# COMPACT_ATOMS: atom_id res chain seq x y z
N GLY A 1 10.30 -14.81 4.11
CA GLY A 1 11.55 -14.48 3.46
C GLY A 1 12.75 -14.71 4.37
N ALA A 2 13.95 -14.75 3.78
CA ALA A 2 15.18 -15.07 4.54
C ALA A 2 15.51 -14.11 5.71
N GLN A 3 14.83 -12.96 5.79
CA GLN A 3 15.09 -11.94 6.82
C GLN A 3 13.85 -11.65 7.69
N ASP A 4 12.94 -12.59 7.83
CA ASP A 4 11.73 -12.40 8.61
C ASP A 4 12.00 -12.08 10.09
N HIS A 5 13.02 -12.67 10.67
CA HIS A 5 13.44 -12.38 12.03
C HIS A 5 13.94 -10.94 12.19
N GLU A 6 14.77 -10.46 11.24
CA GLU A 6 15.26 -9.10 11.25
C GLU A 6 14.12 -8.09 11.04
N ALA A 7 13.21 -8.36 10.12
CA ALA A 7 12.04 -7.51 9.93
C ALA A 7 11.17 -7.44 11.19
N LYS A 8 11.01 -8.57 11.90
CA LYS A 8 10.28 -8.61 13.17
C LYS A 8 11.00 -7.81 14.24
N ARG A 9 12.31 -7.96 14.36
CA ARG A 9 13.13 -7.21 15.32
C ARG A 9 12.97 -5.70 15.12
N VAL A 10 13.15 -5.22 13.89
CA VAL A 10 12.98 -3.80 13.54
C VAL A 10 11.57 -3.30 13.86
N PHE A 11 10.55 -4.10 13.56
CA PHE A 11 9.17 -3.78 13.90
C PHE A 11 8.95 -3.66 15.42
N ASP A 12 9.49 -4.58 16.20
CA ASP A 12 9.35 -4.57 17.67
C ASP A 12 10.11 -3.40 18.31
N GLU A 13 11.32 -3.12 17.83
CA GLU A 13 12.11 -1.96 18.25
C GLU A 13 11.36 -0.65 17.97
N LEU A 14 10.78 -0.51 16.77
CA LEU A 14 9.99 0.67 16.43
C LEU A 14 8.80 0.85 17.39
N ARG A 15 8.08 -0.22 17.71
CA ARG A 15 6.92 -0.18 18.62
C ARG A 15 7.30 0.21 20.05
N ALA A 16 8.52 -0.06 20.45
CA ALA A 16 9.03 0.35 21.76
C ALA A 16 9.30 1.86 21.85
N ILE A 17 9.55 2.53 20.71
CA ILE A 17 9.81 3.96 20.67
C ILE A 17 8.50 4.72 20.82
N LYS A 18 8.29 5.37 21.96
CA LYS A 18 7.08 6.14 22.27
C LYS A 18 7.20 7.61 21.90
N LYS A 19 8.42 8.14 21.86
CA LYS A 19 8.69 9.55 21.55
C LYS A 19 9.99 9.65 20.75
N VAL A 20 9.98 10.54 19.75
CA VAL A 20 11.15 10.90 18.96
C VAL A 20 11.24 12.41 18.87
N GLN A 21 12.46 12.96 18.91
CA GLN A 21 12.73 14.38 18.71
C GLN A 21 14.00 14.55 17.87
N PRO A 22 13.96 15.48 16.86
CA PRO A 22 12.81 16.22 16.44
C PRO A 22 11.76 15.31 15.75
N GLU A 23 10.48 15.74 15.78
CA GLU A 23 9.40 15.11 15.03
C GLU A 23 9.58 15.45 13.56
N ALA A 24 10.22 14.54 12.84
CA ALA A 24 10.66 14.77 11.47
C ALA A 24 9.96 13.82 10.48
N PHE A 25 10.08 14.14 9.21
CA PHE A 25 9.60 13.38 8.07
C PHE A 25 9.98 11.88 8.15
N GLN A 26 11.24 11.59 8.46
CA GLN A 26 11.76 10.23 8.52
C GLN A 26 11.08 9.41 9.63
N ALA A 27 10.82 10.04 10.77
CA ALA A 27 10.11 9.40 11.88
C ALA A 27 8.66 9.10 11.52
N ALA A 28 7.95 10.05 10.90
CA ALA A 28 6.59 9.86 10.42
C ALA A 28 6.50 8.69 9.44
N TYR A 29 7.43 8.64 8.47
CA TYR A 29 7.50 7.55 7.52
C TYR A 29 7.79 6.20 8.19
N ALA A 30 8.78 6.14 9.09
CA ALA A 30 9.13 4.89 9.77
C ALA A 30 7.95 4.33 10.58
N TYR A 31 7.28 5.19 11.37
CA TYR A 31 6.12 4.77 12.18
C TYR A 31 4.96 4.23 11.35
N ALA A 32 4.74 4.75 10.16
CA ALA A 32 3.67 4.30 9.27
C ALA A 32 4.10 3.13 8.37
N ALA A 33 5.26 3.25 7.69
CA ALA A 33 5.66 2.32 6.65
C ALA A 33 6.18 0.97 7.17
N ILE A 34 6.87 0.94 8.30
CA ILE A 34 7.42 -0.33 8.83
C ILE A 34 6.30 -1.29 9.23
N PRO A 35 5.28 -0.89 10.02
CA PRO A 35 4.16 -1.77 10.35
C PRO A 35 3.35 -2.18 9.11
N ALA A 36 3.08 -1.23 8.22
CA ALA A 36 2.33 -1.50 6.99
C ALA A 36 3.04 -2.53 6.10
N ARG A 37 4.33 -2.33 5.80
CA ARG A 37 5.13 -3.28 5.02
C ARG A 37 5.23 -4.64 5.70
N TYR A 38 5.47 -4.66 7.01
CA TYR A 38 5.59 -5.91 7.75
C TYR A 38 4.35 -6.79 7.61
N ALA A 39 3.15 -6.21 7.69
CA ALA A 39 1.90 -6.94 7.54
C ALA A 39 1.58 -7.27 6.07
N LEU A 40 1.66 -6.28 5.15
CA LEU A 40 1.24 -6.43 3.76
C LEU A 40 2.15 -7.35 2.95
N GLU A 41 3.48 -7.22 3.08
CA GLU A 41 4.43 -8.08 2.36
C GLU A 41 4.29 -9.56 2.75
N ARG A 42 3.83 -9.83 3.96
CA ARG A 42 3.59 -11.17 4.49
C ARG A 42 2.16 -11.66 4.26
N ARG A 43 1.32 -10.82 3.63
CA ARG A 43 -0.12 -11.10 3.41
C ARG A 43 -0.87 -11.44 4.70
N ARG A 44 -0.46 -10.84 5.81
CA ARG A 44 -1.15 -10.97 7.09
C ARG A 44 -2.29 -9.97 7.17
N TRP A 45 -3.33 -10.26 6.40
CA TRP A 45 -4.43 -9.32 6.17
C TRP A 45 -5.12 -8.88 7.45
N SER A 46 -5.38 -9.81 8.37
CA SER A 46 -5.99 -9.48 9.67
C SER A 46 -5.07 -8.59 10.53
N GLU A 47 -3.75 -8.82 10.49
CA GLU A 47 -2.78 -7.94 11.18
C GLU A 47 -2.75 -6.54 10.54
N ALA A 48 -2.79 -6.46 9.21
CA ALA A 48 -2.87 -5.19 8.51
C ALA A 48 -4.16 -4.42 8.85
N ALA A 49 -5.31 -5.11 8.88
CA ALA A 49 -6.59 -4.53 9.27
C ALA A 49 -6.61 -4.00 10.71
N ALA A 50 -5.82 -4.61 11.61
CA ALA A 50 -5.73 -4.23 13.02
C ALA A 50 -4.68 -3.15 13.32
N LEU A 51 -3.97 -2.63 12.31
CA LEU A 51 -2.99 -1.57 12.52
C LEU A 51 -3.66 -0.31 13.09
N THR A 52 -2.91 0.42 13.90
CA THR A 52 -3.34 1.68 14.48
C THR A 52 -2.33 2.78 14.18
N VAL A 53 -2.81 4.01 14.08
CA VAL A 53 -1.92 5.19 13.94
C VAL A 53 -1.19 5.40 15.26
N GLN A 54 0.10 5.10 15.28
CA GLN A 54 0.95 5.11 16.47
C GLN A 54 2.32 5.74 16.20
N PRO A 55 2.93 6.38 17.18
CA PRO A 55 2.40 6.70 18.53
C PRO A 55 1.30 7.75 18.50
N THR A 56 0.33 7.67 19.40
CA THR A 56 -0.79 8.64 19.45
C THR A 56 -0.35 10.06 19.77
N ALA A 57 0.76 10.23 20.50
CA ALA A 57 1.34 11.52 20.83
C ALA A 57 2.13 12.17 19.66
N PHE A 58 2.34 11.44 18.55
CA PHE A 58 3.03 12.00 17.39
C PHE A 58 2.10 12.96 16.63
N PRO A 59 2.58 14.12 16.14
CA PRO A 59 1.74 15.13 15.49
C PRO A 59 1.33 14.75 14.06
N TRP A 60 0.52 13.72 13.91
CA TRP A 60 0.09 13.17 12.61
C TRP A 60 -0.58 14.20 11.70
N SER A 61 -1.22 15.21 12.26
CA SER A 61 -1.82 16.31 11.48
C SER A 61 -0.80 17.07 10.62
N ARG A 62 0.49 17.04 10.99
CA ARG A 62 1.60 17.61 10.21
C ARG A 62 2.12 16.67 9.14
N PHE A 63 1.79 15.38 9.24
CA PHE A 63 2.31 14.30 8.39
C PHE A 63 1.17 13.43 7.83
N GLN A 64 0.14 14.07 7.30
CA GLN A 64 -1.09 13.41 6.82
C GLN A 64 -0.82 12.34 5.76
N TRP A 65 0.17 12.56 4.91
CA TRP A 65 0.63 11.59 3.93
C TRP A 65 1.17 10.29 4.55
N ALA A 66 1.81 10.39 5.72
CA ALA A 66 2.29 9.22 6.45
C ALA A 66 1.15 8.53 7.21
N GLU A 67 0.23 9.30 7.83
CA GLU A 67 -1.00 8.75 8.42
C GLU A 67 -1.77 7.91 7.39
N ALA A 68 -1.86 8.39 6.14
CA ALA A 68 -2.52 7.70 5.03
C ALA A 68 -1.97 6.30 4.79
N VAL A 69 -0.67 6.06 4.96
CA VAL A 69 -0.05 4.73 4.81
C VAL A 69 -0.67 3.71 5.77
N THR A 70 -0.97 4.10 7.01
CA THR A 70 -1.63 3.20 7.98
C THR A 70 -3.05 2.88 7.55
N HIS A 71 -3.82 3.88 7.10
CA HIS A 71 -5.18 3.68 6.62
C HIS A 71 -5.22 2.86 5.32
N PHE A 72 -4.25 3.05 4.43
CA PHE A 72 -4.07 2.21 3.25
C PHE A 72 -3.87 0.73 3.63
N ALA A 73 -2.95 0.46 4.55
CA ALA A 73 -2.70 -0.91 4.99
C ALA A 73 -3.93 -1.54 5.66
N ARG A 74 -4.68 -0.78 6.45
CA ARG A 74 -5.94 -1.22 7.09
C ARG A 74 -7.03 -1.51 6.07
N ALA A 75 -7.21 -0.61 5.09
CA ALA A 75 -8.20 -0.79 4.02
C ALA A 75 -7.92 -2.05 3.22
N MET A 76 -6.64 -2.24 2.81
CA MET A 76 -6.17 -3.44 2.12
C MET A 76 -6.39 -4.70 2.97
N GLY A 77 -5.97 -4.67 4.23
CA GLY A 77 -6.13 -5.79 5.16
C GLY A 77 -7.59 -6.17 5.36
N SER A 78 -8.45 -5.18 5.55
CA SER A 78 -9.89 -5.37 5.74
C SER A 78 -10.58 -5.93 4.50
N ALA A 79 -10.29 -5.39 3.31
CA ALA A 79 -10.84 -5.90 2.06
C ALA A 79 -10.41 -7.37 1.81
N ARG A 80 -9.14 -7.67 2.05
CA ARG A 80 -8.54 -8.99 1.81
C ARG A 80 -8.91 -10.04 2.88
N SER A 81 -9.38 -9.62 4.06
CA SER A 81 -9.89 -10.50 5.12
C SER A 81 -11.42 -10.60 5.17
N GLY A 82 -12.12 -9.99 4.20
CA GLY A 82 -13.58 -10.06 4.09
C GLY A 82 -14.34 -9.02 4.93
N ASN A 83 -13.68 -8.12 5.62
CA ASN A 83 -14.33 -7.04 6.38
C ASN A 83 -14.52 -5.78 5.51
N VAL A 84 -15.45 -5.88 4.56
CA VAL A 84 -15.71 -4.83 3.56
C VAL A 84 -16.12 -3.50 4.21
N ALA A 85 -16.91 -3.54 5.28
CA ALA A 85 -17.38 -2.33 5.97
C ALA A 85 -16.22 -1.54 6.63
N SER A 86 -15.25 -2.23 7.22
CA SER A 86 -14.06 -1.58 7.77
C SER A 86 -13.14 -1.03 6.68
N SER A 87 -12.99 -1.75 5.55
CA SER A 87 -12.25 -1.27 4.40
C SER A 87 -12.80 0.07 3.89
N ARG A 88 -14.12 0.17 3.75
CA ARG A 88 -14.78 1.42 3.31
C ARG A 88 -14.47 2.60 4.21
N LYS A 89 -14.53 2.43 5.53
CA LYS A 89 -14.20 3.51 6.50
C LYS A 89 -12.78 4.03 6.33
N ASP A 90 -11.82 3.14 6.13
CA ASP A 90 -10.43 3.55 5.91
C ASP A 90 -10.22 4.21 4.53
N ILE A 91 -10.97 3.80 3.49
CA ILE A 91 -10.99 4.47 2.18
C ILE A 91 -11.55 5.90 2.30
N GLU A 92 -12.65 6.10 3.03
CA GLU A 92 -13.22 7.42 3.31
C GLU A 92 -12.21 8.31 4.08
N LYS A 93 -11.44 7.73 5.00
CA LYS A 93 -10.37 8.47 5.68
C LYS A 93 -9.23 8.84 4.72
N LEU A 94 -8.82 7.96 3.80
CA LEU A 94 -7.84 8.26 2.75
C LEU A 94 -8.31 9.43 1.89
N GLU A 95 -9.58 9.45 1.49
CA GLU A 95 -10.16 10.57 0.73
C GLU A 95 -10.10 11.88 1.52
N SER A 96 -10.43 11.86 2.80
CA SER A 96 -10.33 13.02 3.68
C SER A 96 -8.90 13.56 3.78
N LEU A 97 -7.91 12.67 3.93
CA LEU A 97 -6.49 13.04 4.00
C LEU A 97 -6.00 13.60 2.65
N GLN A 98 -6.39 12.98 1.53
CA GLN A 98 -6.10 13.48 0.19
C GLN A 98 -6.64 14.90 0.01
N ASN A 99 -7.92 15.12 0.34
CA ASN A 99 -8.56 16.44 0.23
C ASN A 99 -7.87 17.51 1.09
N SER A 100 -7.40 17.14 2.28
CA SER A 100 -6.61 18.04 3.14
C SER A 100 -5.29 18.43 2.51
N LEU A 101 -4.56 17.47 1.89
CA LEU A 101 -3.31 17.73 1.20
C LEU A 101 -3.52 18.61 -0.05
N VAL A 102 -4.60 18.38 -0.80
CA VAL A 102 -4.99 19.24 -1.94
C VAL A 102 -5.23 20.68 -1.46
N LYS A 103 -5.97 20.89 -0.36
CA LYS A 103 -6.21 22.21 0.22
C LYS A 103 -4.92 22.87 0.70
N ALA A 104 -3.98 22.09 1.22
CA ALA A 104 -2.65 22.56 1.62
C ALA A 104 -1.71 22.83 0.42
N LYS A 105 -2.17 22.58 -0.82
CA LYS A 105 -1.37 22.68 -2.07
C LYS A 105 -0.17 21.75 -2.09
N ASP A 106 -0.20 20.66 -1.34
CA ASP A 106 0.80 19.61 -1.34
C ASP A 106 0.46 18.57 -2.42
N SER A 107 0.69 18.96 -3.67
CA SER A 107 0.25 18.18 -4.85
C SER A 107 0.92 16.82 -4.95
N TYR A 108 2.20 16.71 -4.53
CA TYR A 108 2.92 15.43 -4.57
C TYR A 108 2.28 14.41 -3.62
N TRP A 109 2.13 14.76 -2.34
CA TRP A 109 1.57 13.85 -1.36
C TRP A 109 0.08 13.58 -1.56
N ALA A 110 -0.67 14.57 -2.06
CA ALA A 110 -2.05 14.36 -2.46
C ALA A 110 -2.17 13.28 -3.54
N LYS A 111 -1.26 13.28 -4.53
CA LYS A 111 -1.21 12.26 -5.58
C LYS A 111 -0.81 10.89 -5.02
N GLN A 112 0.17 10.81 -4.12
CA GLN A 112 0.55 9.55 -3.46
C GLN A 112 -0.62 8.93 -2.67
N VAL A 113 -1.38 9.76 -1.94
CA VAL A 113 -2.56 9.28 -1.21
C VAL A 113 -3.69 8.90 -2.17
N ASP A 114 -3.85 9.57 -3.32
CA ASP A 114 -4.82 9.16 -4.35
C ASP A 114 -4.50 7.79 -4.93
N ILE A 115 -3.22 7.49 -5.21
CA ILE A 115 -2.80 6.16 -5.66
C ILE A 115 -3.19 5.11 -4.60
N GLN A 116 -2.85 5.34 -3.33
CA GLN A 116 -3.21 4.43 -2.24
C GLN A 116 -4.71 4.23 -2.11
N ARG A 117 -5.49 5.31 -2.22
CA ARG A 117 -6.95 5.28 -2.16
C ARG A 117 -7.54 4.46 -3.30
N ARG A 118 -7.06 4.66 -4.55
CA ARG A 118 -7.53 3.88 -5.72
C ARG A 118 -7.20 2.39 -5.57
N VAL A 119 -5.99 2.06 -5.15
CA VAL A 119 -5.59 0.66 -4.89
C VAL A 119 -6.48 0.02 -3.83
N ALA A 120 -6.70 0.69 -2.70
CA ALA A 120 -7.57 0.18 -1.63
C ALA A 120 -9.02 0.03 -2.11
N SER A 121 -9.55 1.00 -2.88
CA SER A 121 -10.88 0.94 -3.46
C SER A 121 -11.02 -0.18 -4.49
N ALA A 122 -9.98 -0.46 -5.27
CA ALA A 122 -10.00 -1.58 -6.22
C ALA A 122 -10.12 -2.93 -5.48
N TRP A 123 -9.38 -3.14 -4.41
CA TRP A 123 -9.51 -4.35 -3.59
C TRP A 123 -10.85 -4.42 -2.84
N TYR A 124 -11.40 -3.28 -2.43
CA TYR A 124 -12.75 -3.19 -1.88
C TYR A 124 -13.79 -3.65 -2.91
N LEU A 125 -13.76 -3.12 -4.15
CA LEU A 125 -14.64 -3.52 -5.25
C LEU A 125 -14.49 -5.00 -5.59
N ARG A 126 -13.26 -5.51 -5.59
CA ARG A 126 -12.99 -6.95 -5.78
C ARG A 126 -13.65 -7.80 -4.69
N ALA A 127 -13.62 -7.35 -3.43
CA ALA A 127 -14.29 -8.04 -2.31
C ALA A 127 -15.83 -7.99 -2.45
N GLU A 128 -16.39 -7.00 -3.14
CA GLU A 128 -17.81 -6.93 -3.51
C GLU A 128 -18.14 -7.68 -4.81
N ASN A 129 -17.20 -8.42 -5.41
CA ASN A 129 -17.33 -9.13 -6.69
C ASN A 129 -17.56 -8.22 -7.92
N LYS A 130 -17.27 -6.93 -7.83
CA LYS A 130 -17.28 -5.95 -8.92
C LYS A 130 -15.94 -5.97 -9.67
N ASN A 131 -15.67 -7.08 -10.36
CA ASN A 131 -14.33 -7.39 -10.86
C ASN A 131 -13.86 -6.42 -11.95
N ASP A 132 -14.72 -6.03 -12.86
CA ASP A 132 -14.37 -5.14 -13.99
C ASP A 132 -14.05 -3.74 -13.47
N GLU A 133 -14.89 -3.18 -12.60
CA GLU A 133 -14.65 -1.90 -11.94
C GLU A 133 -13.35 -1.92 -11.11
N ALA A 134 -13.09 -3.04 -10.41
CA ALA A 134 -11.87 -3.23 -9.63
C ALA A 134 -10.61 -3.20 -10.51
N LEU A 135 -10.64 -3.89 -11.67
CA LEU A 135 -9.52 -3.91 -12.61
C LEU A 135 -9.27 -2.55 -13.24
N GLU A 136 -10.32 -1.86 -13.69
CA GLU A 136 -10.20 -0.52 -14.25
C GLU A 136 -9.59 0.46 -13.25
N LEU A 137 -10.07 0.44 -12.00
CA LEU A 137 -9.56 1.31 -10.96
C LEU A 137 -8.11 0.97 -10.56
N MET A 138 -7.77 -0.31 -10.49
CA MET A 138 -6.40 -0.76 -10.20
C MET A 138 -5.43 -0.35 -11.32
N LYS A 139 -5.85 -0.48 -12.59
CA LYS A 139 -5.08 -0.02 -13.74
C LYS A 139 -4.86 1.49 -13.68
N SER A 140 -5.92 2.25 -13.41
CA SER A 140 -5.83 3.71 -13.21
C SER A 140 -4.84 4.09 -12.10
N ALA A 141 -4.80 3.33 -10.99
CA ALA A 141 -3.83 3.54 -9.93
C ALA A 141 -2.39 3.25 -10.38
N ALA A 142 -2.19 2.16 -11.12
CA ALA A 142 -0.89 1.76 -11.65
C ALA A 142 -0.35 2.79 -12.67
N ASP A 143 -1.18 3.25 -13.58
CA ASP A 143 -0.80 4.25 -14.58
C ASP A 143 -0.49 5.61 -13.93
N LEU A 144 -1.22 6.00 -12.89
CA LEU A 144 -0.94 7.21 -12.12
C LEU A 144 0.37 7.09 -11.36
N GLU A 145 0.65 5.94 -10.74
CA GLU A 145 1.91 5.69 -10.03
C GLU A 145 3.11 5.76 -10.98
N ASP A 146 3.03 5.11 -12.14
CA ASP A 146 4.09 5.09 -13.14
C ASP A 146 4.38 6.48 -13.74
N SER A 147 3.36 7.35 -13.82
CA SER A 147 3.50 8.74 -14.28
C SER A 147 3.99 9.71 -13.20
N THR A 148 4.26 9.21 -11.99
CA THR A 148 4.65 10.05 -10.85
C THR A 148 6.10 9.80 -10.47
N ASP A 149 6.89 10.88 -10.41
CA ASP A 149 8.28 10.80 -9.97
C ASP A 149 8.39 10.29 -8.54
N LYS A 150 9.43 9.50 -8.27
CA LYS A 150 9.71 9.00 -6.93
C LYS A 150 10.27 10.11 -6.04
N HIS A 151 9.79 10.15 -4.81
CA HIS A 151 10.37 11.06 -3.83
C HIS A 151 11.80 10.65 -3.49
N PRO A 152 12.78 11.59 -3.46
CA PRO A 152 14.19 11.25 -3.28
C PRO A 152 14.52 10.62 -1.92
N VAL A 153 13.69 10.84 -0.90
CA VAL A 153 13.92 10.37 0.47
C VAL A 153 13.16 9.10 0.82
N THR A 154 11.93 8.93 0.32
CA THR A 154 11.16 7.71 0.59
C THR A 154 11.57 6.59 -0.35
N PRO A 155 11.87 5.40 0.17
CA PRO A 155 12.53 4.37 -0.64
C PRO A 155 11.67 3.79 -1.76
N ALA A 156 10.34 3.75 -1.65
CA ALA A 156 9.45 3.20 -2.68
C ALA A 156 7.99 3.22 -2.19
N PRO A 157 7.00 2.97 -3.07
CA PRO A 157 5.63 2.66 -2.67
C PRO A 157 5.59 1.55 -1.60
N ILE A 158 4.59 1.57 -0.74
CA ILE A 158 4.42 0.49 0.26
C ILE A 158 4.24 -0.85 -0.46
N GLN A 159 3.35 -0.87 -1.45
CA GLN A 159 3.23 -1.93 -2.44
C GLN A 159 2.99 -1.26 -3.81
N PRO A 160 3.79 -1.57 -4.84
CA PRO A 160 3.62 -0.97 -6.16
C PRO A 160 2.26 -1.33 -6.76
N ALA A 161 1.54 -0.33 -7.25
CA ALA A 161 0.19 -0.51 -7.79
C ALA A 161 0.18 -1.47 -9.00
N ARG A 162 1.21 -1.41 -9.85
CA ARG A 162 1.32 -2.32 -11.01
C ARG A 162 1.59 -3.77 -10.60
N GLU A 163 2.33 -4.00 -9.51
CA GLU A 163 2.50 -5.35 -8.94
C GLU A 163 1.15 -5.88 -8.42
N LEU A 164 0.36 -5.03 -7.76
CA LEU A 164 -0.97 -5.37 -7.26
C LEU A 164 -1.99 -5.60 -8.39
N LEU A 165 -1.86 -4.89 -9.53
CA LEU A 165 -2.64 -5.17 -10.74
C LEU A 165 -2.34 -6.58 -11.27
N GLY A 166 -1.07 -6.94 -11.37
CA GLY A 166 -0.66 -8.29 -11.75
C GLY A 166 -1.21 -9.36 -10.80
N GLU A 167 -1.19 -9.11 -9.49
CA GLU A 167 -1.80 -10.02 -8.51
C GLU A 167 -3.31 -10.17 -8.71
N MET A 168 -4.03 -9.07 -8.91
CA MET A 168 -5.48 -9.08 -9.14
C MET A 168 -5.85 -9.84 -10.42
N LEU A 169 -5.15 -9.59 -11.53
CA LEU A 169 -5.33 -10.31 -12.78
C LEU A 169 -5.10 -11.81 -12.62
N LEU A 170 -4.05 -12.20 -11.88
CA LEU A 170 -3.75 -13.61 -11.62
C LEU A 170 -4.84 -14.29 -10.78
N GLU A 171 -5.42 -13.59 -9.81
CA GLU A 171 -6.54 -14.09 -9.00
C GLU A 171 -7.84 -14.19 -9.80
N LEU A 172 -8.01 -13.36 -10.83
CA LEU A 172 -9.16 -13.39 -11.74
C LEU A 172 -9.00 -14.36 -12.92
N GLY A 173 -7.91 -15.15 -12.95
CA GLY A 173 -7.72 -16.17 -13.99
C GLY A 173 -7.16 -15.61 -15.31
N ASN A 174 -6.51 -14.46 -15.29
CA ASN A 174 -5.91 -13.82 -16.46
C ASN A 174 -4.36 -13.86 -16.40
N PRO A 175 -3.72 -15.05 -16.40
CA PRO A 175 -2.29 -15.17 -16.15
C PRO A 175 -1.42 -14.50 -17.21
N ALA A 176 -1.80 -14.54 -18.48
CA ALA A 176 -1.03 -13.90 -19.55
C ALA A 176 -0.97 -12.35 -19.39
N HIS A 177 -2.07 -11.73 -18.99
CA HIS A 177 -2.07 -10.30 -18.69
C HIS A 177 -1.32 -10.00 -17.39
N ALA A 178 -1.49 -10.84 -16.36
CA ALA A 178 -0.76 -10.69 -15.11
C ALA A 178 0.77 -10.72 -15.31
N LEU A 179 1.27 -11.64 -16.16
CA LEU A 179 2.69 -11.74 -16.49
C LEU A 179 3.22 -10.43 -17.09
N LYS A 180 2.50 -9.84 -18.04
CA LYS A 180 2.87 -8.55 -18.63
C LYS A 180 3.00 -7.44 -17.58
N GLU A 181 2.04 -7.34 -16.65
CA GLU A 181 2.08 -6.32 -15.61
C GLU A 181 3.26 -6.54 -14.64
N PHE A 182 3.58 -7.78 -14.28
CA PHE A 182 4.77 -8.09 -13.48
C PHE A 182 6.07 -7.75 -14.22
N GLU A 183 6.16 -7.98 -15.53
CA GLU A 183 7.32 -7.63 -16.35
C GLU A 183 7.51 -6.12 -16.42
N ILE A 184 6.44 -5.35 -16.64
CA ILE A 184 6.49 -3.87 -16.63
C ILE A 184 6.99 -3.39 -15.27
N SER A 185 6.37 -3.85 -14.19
CA SER A 185 6.77 -3.49 -12.83
C SER A 185 8.24 -3.85 -12.55
N HIS A 186 8.76 -4.96 -13.09
CA HIS A 186 10.15 -5.39 -12.89
C HIS A 186 11.18 -4.40 -13.48
N ARG A 187 10.84 -3.70 -14.54
CA ARG A 187 11.72 -2.71 -15.16
C ARG A 187 11.89 -1.47 -14.27
N VAL A 188 10.86 -1.13 -13.50
CA VAL A 188 10.84 0.07 -12.64
C VAL A 188 11.48 -0.21 -11.28
N GLU A 189 11.18 -1.36 -10.69
CA GLU A 189 11.65 -1.75 -9.35
C GLU A 189 12.16 -3.20 -9.35
N PRO A 190 13.38 -3.46 -9.77
CA PRO A 190 13.91 -4.83 -9.86
C PRO A 190 14.01 -5.50 -8.47
N ASN A 191 14.07 -6.85 -8.50
CA ASN A 191 14.39 -7.69 -7.34
C ASN A 191 13.37 -7.71 -6.17
N ARG A 192 12.10 -7.35 -6.40
CA ARG A 192 11.06 -7.56 -5.41
C ARG A 192 10.58 -9.02 -5.44
N PHE A 193 10.63 -9.70 -4.29
CA PHE A 193 10.24 -11.11 -4.17
C PHE A 193 8.81 -11.38 -4.67
N ARG A 194 7.84 -10.55 -4.25
CA ARG A 194 6.43 -10.73 -4.61
C ARG A 194 6.20 -10.71 -6.11
N ARG A 195 6.86 -9.81 -6.80
CA ARG A 195 6.79 -9.69 -8.25
C ARG A 195 7.39 -10.91 -8.95
N LEU A 196 8.59 -11.32 -8.55
CA LEU A 196 9.24 -12.49 -9.12
C LEU A 196 8.41 -13.77 -8.93
N TYR A 197 7.87 -13.93 -7.72
CA TYR A 197 6.96 -15.04 -7.42
C TYR A 197 5.67 -14.97 -8.23
N GLY A 198 5.07 -13.77 -8.34
CA GLY A 198 3.86 -13.55 -9.14
C GLY A 198 4.08 -13.82 -10.62
N ALA A 199 5.19 -13.33 -11.20
CA ALA A 199 5.56 -13.58 -12.59
C ALA A 199 5.78 -15.07 -12.86
N ALA A 200 6.52 -15.77 -12.00
CA ALA A 200 6.71 -17.22 -12.12
C ALA A 200 5.37 -17.97 -12.07
N LYS A 201 4.49 -17.63 -11.14
CA LYS A 201 3.16 -18.23 -11.04
C LYS A 201 2.28 -17.92 -12.25
N ALA A 202 2.36 -16.70 -12.79
CA ALA A 202 1.63 -16.29 -13.99
C ALA A 202 2.15 -17.07 -15.23
N SER A 203 3.46 -17.15 -15.42
CA SER A 203 4.08 -17.90 -16.51
C SER A 203 3.73 -19.39 -16.48
N PHE A 204 3.65 -20.00 -15.30
CA PHE A 204 3.25 -21.40 -15.17
C PHE A 204 1.79 -21.67 -15.52
N ARG A 205 0.93 -20.65 -15.43
CA ARG A 205 -0.52 -20.75 -15.66
C ARG A 205 -0.98 -20.23 -17.03
N ALA A 206 -0.12 -19.50 -17.75
CA ALA A 206 -0.38 -18.95 -19.08
C ALA A 206 -0.20 -20.03 -20.15
#